data_483c154ab74987fc0b91898adb8658a7
#
_entry.id   483c154ab74987fc0b91898adb8658a7
#
_cell.length_a   1.000
_cell.length_b   1.000
_cell.length_c   1.000
_cell.angle_alpha   90.00
_cell.angle_beta   90.00
_cell.angle_gamma   90.00
#
_symmetry.space_group_name_H-M   'P 1'
#
loop_
_entity.id
_entity.type
_entity.pdbx_description
1 polymer ?
#
loop_
_entity_poly.entity_id
_entity_poly.type
_entity_poly.pdbx_seq_one_letter_code
_entity_poly.pdbx_strand_id
1 'polypeptide(L)'
;MNLTELKKKPIAELVKIAEEMGLDNMARNRKQDVIFAILKTHARNGEEIFGDGVLEILSDGFGFLRSSEGSFLAGPDDIYVSPSQIRRFNLRTGDTIAGTIRPPKEGERYFALLKVNHINFDAPENAKNKILFENLTPLFPTQRLVMELGNGSTEDLAARVIDLIAPIGKGQRSLLVAPPKAGKTMLLQNIAHSITRNNPEVFLIVLLIDERPEEVTEMQRTVRGEVVASTFDEPPARHVQVAEMVIEKAKRLVEHKKDVVILLDSITRLARAYNTVIPSSGKVLTGGVDAHALERPKRFFGAARNIEEGGSLTIIATALIETGSKMDEVIFEEFKGTGNQEINLDRKIAEKRVFPAFNIKKSGTRREERLMSEDDLKKVWILRKILHPMDEIAAIEFLLDKMRETKTNDEFFDSMKRK
;
A
#
# COMPACT_ATOMS: atom_id res chain seq x y z
N MET A 1 -17.67 18.04 15.49
CA MET A 1 -16.98 16.83 15.98
C MET A 1 -16.78 15.85 14.82
N ASN A 2 -15.67 15.10 14.77
CA ASN A 2 -15.38 14.18 13.65
C ASN A 2 -15.50 12.72 14.10
N LEU A 3 -16.33 11.92 13.41
CA LEU A 3 -16.54 10.49 13.68
C LEU A 3 -15.24 9.67 13.54
N THR A 4 -14.46 9.95 12.50
CA THR A 4 -13.21 9.20 12.23
C THR A 4 -12.16 9.47 13.30
N GLU A 5 -12.07 10.70 13.81
CA GLU A 5 -11.15 11.03 14.93
C GLU A 5 -11.56 10.34 16.24
N LEU A 6 -12.87 10.26 16.51
CA LEU A 6 -13.36 9.53 17.68
C LEU A 6 -13.01 8.03 17.60
N LYS A 7 -13.09 7.44 16.41
CA LYS A 7 -12.72 6.02 16.21
C LYS A 7 -11.25 5.73 16.57
N LYS A 8 -10.34 6.69 16.38
CA LYS A 8 -8.91 6.56 16.71
C LYS A 8 -8.62 6.58 18.21
N LYS A 9 -9.51 7.19 18.99
CA LYS A 9 -9.30 7.33 20.43
C LYS A 9 -9.47 6.01 21.19
N PRO A 10 -8.67 5.78 22.26
CA PRO A 10 -8.87 4.67 23.19
C PRO A 10 -10.23 4.77 23.89
N ILE A 11 -10.80 3.63 24.28
CA ILE A 11 -12.11 3.60 24.97
C ILE A 11 -12.13 4.46 26.25
N ALA A 12 -11.03 4.48 27.02
CA ALA A 12 -10.95 5.28 28.23
C ALA A 12 -11.08 6.79 27.98
N GLU A 13 -10.51 7.28 26.88
CA GLU A 13 -10.62 8.69 26.50
C GLU A 13 -12.05 9.03 26.01
N LEU A 14 -12.68 8.10 25.27
CA LEU A 14 -14.06 8.26 24.81
C LEU A 14 -15.04 8.30 25.97
N VAL A 15 -14.86 7.44 26.99
CA VAL A 15 -15.68 7.45 28.20
C VAL A 15 -15.56 8.79 28.93
N LYS A 16 -14.35 9.33 29.04
CA LYS A 16 -14.13 10.65 29.64
C LYS A 16 -14.84 11.77 28.88
N ILE A 17 -14.76 11.77 27.56
CA ILE A 17 -15.51 12.72 26.70
C ILE A 17 -17.02 12.59 26.92
N ALA A 18 -17.53 11.35 27.00
CA ALA A 18 -18.93 11.09 27.24
C ALA A 18 -19.40 11.63 28.61
N GLU A 19 -18.60 11.42 29.68
CA GLU A 19 -18.86 11.94 31.02
C GLU A 19 -18.87 13.48 31.04
N GLU A 20 -17.93 14.14 30.37
CA GLU A 20 -17.88 15.60 30.21
C GLU A 20 -19.14 16.16 29.50
N MET A 21 -19.78 15.34 28.65
CA MET A 21 -21.04 15.66 27.95
C MET A 21 -22.31 15.27 28.77
N GLY A 22 -22.14 14.78 29.99
CA GLY A 22 -23.24 14.39 30.86
C GLY A 22 -23.88 13.02 30.54
N LEU A 23 -23.09 12.12 29.88
CA LEU A 23 -23.48 10.75 29.58
C LEU A 23 -22.87 9.81 30.64
N ASP A 24 -23.66 9.42 31.64
CA ASP A 24 -23.23 8.54 32.71
C ASP A 24 -23.19 7.05 32.29
N ASN A 25 -22.38 6.26 33.00
CA ASN A 25 -22.29 4.80 32.88
C ASN A 25 -21.84 4.26 31.52
N MET A 26 -21.08 5.04 30.72
CA MET A 26 -20.60 4.60 29.39
C MET A 26 -19.44 3.58 29.44
N ALA A 27 -18.74 3.42 30.55
CA ALA A 27 -17.59 2.53 30.69
C ALA A 27 -17.90 1.02 30.46
N ARG A 28 -19.18 0.62 30.56
CA ARG A 28 -19.61 -0.77 30.32
C ARG A 28 -20.10 -1.04 28.90
N ASN A 29 -20.18 0.00 28.08
CA ASN A 29 -20.68 -0.09 26.73
C ASN A 29 -19.55 -0.41 25.73
N ARG A 30 -19.93 -0.94 24.57
CA ARG A 30 -18.98 -1.16 23.48
C ARG A 30 -18.48 0.18 22.95
N LYS A 31 -17.25 0.23 22.47
CA LYS A 31 -16.62 1.45 21.91
C LYS A 31 -17.55 2.18 20.93
N GLN A 32 -18.20 1.42 20.05
CA GLN A 32 -19.13 1.94 19.04
C GLN A 32 -20.36 2.61 19.66
N ASP A 33 -20.94 2.03 20.72
CA ASP A 33 -22.11 2.58 21.42
C ASP A 33 -21.76 3.89 22.11
N VAL A 34 -20.55 3.99 22.68
CA VAL A 34 -20.03 5.22 23.30
C VAL A 34 -19.88 6.32 22.24
N ILE A 35 -19.24 6.03 21.11
CA ILE A 35 -19.10 6.98 19.99
C ILE A 35 -20.46 7.45 19.49
N PHE A 36 -21.40 6.51 19.32
CA PHE A 36 -22.76 6.83 18.87
C PHE A 36 -23.48 7.78 19.85
N ALA A 37 -23.40 7.51 21.16
CA ALA A 37 -24.00 8.35 22.19
C ALA A 37 -23.39 9.76 22.20
N ILE A 38 -22.08 9.88 22.11
CA ILE A 38 -21.35 11.15 22.01
C ILE A 38 -21.88 11.96 20.81
N LEU A 39 -21.87 11.37 19.62
CA LEU A 39 -22.29 12.06 18.40
C LEU A 39 -23.76 12.43 18.40
N LYS A 40 -24.63 11.58 18.95
CA LYS A 40 -26.07 11.87 19.08
C LYS A 40 -26.33 13.06 20.00
N THR A 41 -25.59 13.16 21.10
CA THR A 41 -25.69 14.29 22.05
C THR A 41 -25.17 15.57 21.40
N HIS A 42 -24.03 15.49 20.70
CA HIS A 42 -23.45 16.61 19.96
C HIS A 42 -24.41 17.17 18.90
N ALA A 43 -25.06 16.27 18.13
CA ALA A 43 -26.09 16.68 17.16
C ALA A 43 -27.31 17.31 17.79
N ARG A 44 -27.74 16.85 18.99
CA ARG A 44 -28.87 17.48 19.72
C ARG A 44 -28.59 18.90 20.15
N ASN A 45 -27.31 19.21 20.38
CA ASN A 45 -26.87 20.58 20.72
C ASN A 45 -26.78 21.50 19.49
N GLY A 46 -27.19 21.02 18.30
CA GLY A 46 -27.20 21.81 17.06
C GLY A 46 -25.82 21.92 16.38
N GLU A 47 -24.84 21.15 16.82
CA GLU A 47 -23.49 21.19 16.27
C GLU A 47 -23.34 20.20 15.12
N GLU A 48 -22.56 20.59 14.08
CA GLU A 48 -22.30 19.73 12.92
C GLU A 48 -21.40 18.55 13.27
N ILE A 49 -21.74 17.40 12.72
CA ILE A 49 -20.92 16.19 12.77
C ILE A 49 -20.27 15.98 11.41
N PHE A 50 -18.97 15.69 11.43
CA PHE A 50 -18.20 15.36 10.25
C PHE A 50 -17.83 13.89 10.25
N GLY A 51 -17.78 13.30 9.06
CA GLY A 51 -17.31 11.95 8.84
C GLY A 51 -16.65 11.82 7.49
N ASP A 52 -15.74 10.84 7.39
CA ASP A 52 -15.05 10.50 6.18
C ASP A 52 -14.91 8.98 6.05
N GLY A 53 -14.63 8.54 4.85
CA GLY A 53 -14.41 7.13 4.54
C GLY A 53 -14.26 6.89 3.04
N VAL A 54 -14.04 5.65 2.70
CA VAL A 54 -13.92 5.20 1.30
C VAL A 54 -15.25 4.61 0.85
N LEU A 55 -15.76 5.10 -0.25
CA LEU A 55 -17.06 4.70 -0.78
C LEU A 55 -17.02 3.29 -1.35
N GLU A 56 -17.92 2.44 -0.89
CA GLU A 56 -18.30 1.18 -1.53
C GLU A 56 -19.74 1.31 -2.02
N ILE A 57 -19.94 1.20 -3.34
CA ILE A 57 -21.27 1.22 -3.97
C ILE A 57 -21.78 -0.22 -4.08
N LEU A 58 -23.00 -0.44 -3.57
CA LEU A 58 -23.64 -1.75 -3.64
C LEU A 58 -24.48 -1.90 -4.91
N SER A 59 -24.89 -3.13 -5.20
CA SER A 59 -25.70 -3.49 -6.40
C SER A 59 -26.98 -2.67 -6.54
N ASP A 60 -27.55 -2.25 -5.41
CA ASP A 60 -28.83 -1.50 -5.35
C ASP A 60 -28.64 0.02 -5.65
N GLY A 61 -27.39 0.43 -5.93
CA GLY A 61 -27.07 1.80 -6.36
C GLY A 61 -26.90 2.82 -5.23
N PHE A 62 -27.03 2.42 -3.97
CA PHE A 62 -26.59 3.23 -2.82
C PHE A 62 -25.21 2.76 -2.34
N GLY A 63 -24.58 3.50 -1.46
CA GLY A 63 -23.26 3.15 -0.95
C GLY A 63 -23.06 3.41 0.52
N PHE A 64 -21.90 2.96 1.01
CA PHE A 64 -21.43 3.22 2.36
C PHE A 64 -19.99 3.74 2.33
N LEU A 65 -19.69 4.70 3.21
CA LEU A 65 -18.31 5.08 3.50
C LEU A 65 -17.74 4.11 4.53
N ARG A 66 -16.75 3.32 4.08
CA ARG A 66 -16.05 2.33 4.90
C ARG A 66 -14.81 2.96 5.53
N SER A 67 -14.49 2.56 6.75
CA SER A 67 -13.29 3.01 7.45
C SER A 67 -12.06 2.20 7.04
N SER A 68 -10.94 2.87 6.76
CA SER A 68 -9.66 2.21 6.54
C SER A 68 -9.13 1.52 7.81
N GLU A 69 -9.44 2.04 8.99
CA GLU A 69 -9.05 1.42 10.26
C GLU A 69 -9.69 0.05 10.48
N GLY A 70 -10.90 -0.17 9.96
CA GLY A 70 -11.55 -1.47 9.90
C GLY A 70 -11.20 -2.25 8.65
N SER A 71 -10.17 -1.87 7.92
CA SER A 71 -9.78 -2.49 6.64
C SER A 71 -10.96 -2.63 5.68
N PHE A 72 -11.81 -1.60 5.62
CA PHE A 72 -13.03 -1.53 4.80
C PHE A 72 -14.09 -2.61 5.11
N LEU A 73 -14.05 -3.18 6.29
CA LEU A 73 -15.10 -4.10 6.74
C LEU A 73 -16.43 -3.36 6.95
N ALA A 74 -17.53 -4.01 6.56
CA ALA A 74 -18.86 -3.49 6.86
C ALA A 74 -19.08 -3.43 8.37
N GLY A 75 -19.47 -2.26 8.86
CA GLY A 75 -19.68 -2.00 10.29
C GLY A 75 -20.95 -1.21 10.58
N PRO A 76 -21.43 -1.22 11.82
CA PRO A 76 -22.62 -0.44 12.22
C PRO A 76 -22.39 1.06 12.21
N ASP A 77 -21.17 1.49 12.15
CA ASP A 77 -20.70 2.89 12.13
C ASP A 77 -20.35 3.38 10.72
N ASP A 78 -20.74 2.64 9.69
CA ASP A 78 -20.64 3.07 8.30
C ASP A 78 -21.61 4.22 8.01
N ILE A 79 -21.23 5.08 7.06
CA ILE A 79 -22.01 6.23 6.69
C ILE A 79 -22.72 5.94 5.37
N TYR A 80 -24.05 5.97 5.39
CA TYR A 80 -24.87 5.78 4.20
C TYR A 80 -24.73 6.94 3.22
N VAL A 81 -24.59 6.61 1.94
CA VAL A 81 -24.55 7.55 0.81
C VAL A 81 -25.69 7.24 -0.16
N SER A 82 -26.53 8.24 -0.42
CA SER A 82 -27.71 8.05 -1.27
C SER A 82 -27.36 7.93 -2.76
N PRO A 83 -28.21 7.22 -3.56
CA PRO A 83 -28.03 7.16 -5.02
C PRO A 83 -28.03 8.53 -5.70
N SER A 84 -28.77 9.48 -5.16
CA SER A 84 -28.83 10.86 -5.68
C SER A 84 -27.47 11.59 -5.53
N GLN A 85 -26.81 11.42 -4.38
CA GLN A 85 -25.47 11.99 -4.15
C GLN A 85 -24.42 11.31 -5.05
N ILE A 86 -24.49 9.98 -5.19
CA ILE A 86 -23.60 9.22 -6.08
C ILE A 86 -23.70 9.74 -7.52
N ARG A 87 -24.92 9.90 -8.04
CA ARG A 87 -25.13 10.44 -9.39
C ARG A 87 -24.72 11.91 -9.52
N ARG A 88 -25.08 12.74 -8.54
CA ARG A 88 -24.80 14.19 -8.56
C ARG A 88 -23.31 14.50 -8.69
N PHE A 89 -22.46 13.77 -7.98
CA PHE A 89 -21.02 13.99 -7.93
C PHE A 89 -20.22 12.99 -8.78
N ASN A 90 -20.90 12.11 -9.55
CA ASN A 90 -20.28 11.06 -10.34
C ASN A 90 -19.32 10.20 -9.51
N LEU A 91 -19.78 9.79 -8.31
CA LEU A 91 -18.96 9.01 -7.37
C LEU A 91 -18.81 7.57 -7.84
N ARG A 92 -17.68 6.99 -7.50
CA ARG A 92 -17.35 5.59 -7.80
C ARG A 92 -16.82 4.89 -6.53
N THR A 93 -16.91 3.58 -6.52
CA THR A 93 -16.23 2.77 -5.49
C THR A 93 -14.75 3.13 -5.44
N GLY A 94 -14.23 3.33 -4.22
CA GLY A 94 -12.86 3.77 -3.97
C GLY A 94 -12.70 5.27 -3.74
N ASP A 95 -13.70 6.12 -4.10
CA ASP A 95 -13.62 7.54 -3.78
C ASP A 95 -13.56 7.76 -2.26
N THR A 96 -12.59 8.53 -1.80
CA THR A 96 -12.48 8.98 -0.41
C THR A 96 -13.33 10.23 -0.25
N ILE A 97 -14.36 10.17 0.58
CA ILE A 97 -15.31 11.24 0.77
C ILE A 97 -15.27 11.73 2.19
N ALA A 98 -15.23 13.05 2.37
CA ALA A 98 -15.38 13.71 3.64
C ALA A 98 -16.55 14.71 3.57
N GLY A 99 -17.36 14.74 4.62
CA GLY A 99 -18.53 15.62 4.63
C GLY A 99 -19.25 15.70 5.96
N THR A 100 -20.31 16.49 5.97
CA THR A 100 -21.22 16.61 7.10
C THR A 100 -22.19 15.43 7.10
N ILE A 101 -22.36 14.80 8.26
CA ILE A 101 -23.24 13.64 8.46
C ILE A 101 -24.32 13.95 9.49
N ARG A 102 -25.39 13.17 9.47
CA ARG A 102 -26.43 13.20 10.50
C ARG A 102 -26.58 11.85 11.19
N PRO A 103 -26.99 11.83 12.45
CA PRO A 103 -27.33 10.58 13.13
C PRO A 103 -28.55 9.92 12.46
N PRO A 104 -28.72 8.60 12.69
CA PRO A 104 -29.88 7.87 12.21
C PRO A 104 -31.18 8.46 12.77
N LYS A 105 -32.22 8.53 11.94
CA LYS A 105 -33.59 8.81 12.33
C LYS A 105 -34.26 7.56 12.91
N GLU A 106 -35.46 7.71 13.41
CA GLU A 106 -36.27 6.59 13.87
C GLU A 106 -36.48 5.58 12.72
N GLY A 107 -36.13 4.31 12.96
CA GLY A 107 -36.14 3.27 11.93
C GLY A 107 -34.89 3.17 11.04
N GLU A 108 -33.98 4.13 11.10
CA GLU A 108 -32.68 4.06 10.39
C GLU A 108 -31.58 3.43 11.29
N ARG A 109 -30.66 2.74 10.65
CA ARG A 109 -29.57 2.05 11.37
C ARG A 109 -28.23 2.79 11.28
N TYR A 110 -27.99 3.54 10.21
CA TYR A 110 -26.68 4.11 9.89
C TYR A 110 -26.71 5.65 9.94
N PHE A 111 -25.56 6.26 10.21
CA PHE A 111 -25.35 7.66 9.90
C PHE A 111 -25.57 7.90 8.40
N ALA A 112 -26.01 9.09 8.04
CA ALA A 112 -26.21 9.43 6.63
C ALA A 112 -25.42 10.67 6.24
N LEU A 113 -24.79 10.65 5.09
CA LEU A 113 -24.08 11.77 4.51
C LEU A 113 -25.10 12.85 4.09
N LEU A 114 -24.96 14.06 4.63
CA LEU A 114 -25.78 15.22 4.30
C LEU A 114 -25.17 16.05 3.17
N LYS A 115 -23.92 16.43 3.36
CA LYS A 115 -23.19 17.30 2.44
C LYS A 115 -21.81 16.73 2.16
N VAL A 116 -21.41 16.70 0.90
CA VAL A 116 -20.06 16.36 0.47
C VAL A 116 -19.22 17.61 0.52
N ASN A 117 -18.15 17.60 1.34
CA ASN A 117 -17.22 18.72 1.47
C ASN A 117 -15.97 18.50 0.64
N HIS A 118 -15.45 17.26 0.59
CA HIS A 118 -14.28 16.90 -0.21
C HIS A 118 -14.46 15.51 -0.83
N ILE A 119 -13.87 15.34 -2.01
CA ILE A 119 -13.75 14.06 -2.72
C ILE A 119 -12.27 13.90 -3.08
N ASN A 120 -11.64 12.81 -2.59
CA ASN A 120 -10.22 12.53 -2.79
C ASN A 120 -9.31 13.72 -2.40
N PHE A 121 -9.67 14.39 -1.30
CA PHE A 121 -9.00 15.57 -0.74
C PHE A 121 -9.12 16.86 -1.57
N ASP A 122 -9.89 16.83 -2.65
CA ASP A 122 -10.16 18.01 -3.50
C ASP A 122 -11.59 18.51 -3.32
N ALA A 123 -11.88 19.72 -3.84
CA ALA A 123 -13.23 20.25 -3.87
C ALA A 123 -14.15 19.38 -4.76
N PRO A 124 -15.44 19.18 -4.39
CA PRO A 124 -16.35 18.29 -5.12
C PRO A 124 -16.56 18.68 -6.60
N GLU A 125 -16.37 19.94 -6.95
CA GLU A 125 -16.48 20.45 -8.31
C GLU A 125 -15.44 19.85 -9.25
N ASN A 126 -14.22 19.59 -8.74
CA ASN A 126 -13.10 19.00 -9.49
C ASN A 126 -13.36 17.53 -9.85
N ALA A 127 -14.14 16.84 -9.02
CA ALA A 127 -14.44 15.41 -9.25
C ALA A 127 -15.33 15.15 -10.48
N LYS A 128 -16.08 16.15 -10.95
CA LYS A 128 -17.01 15.98 -12.09
C LYS A 128 -16.29 15.82 -13.44
N ASN A 129 -15.16 16.47 -13.60
CA ASN A 129 -14.42 16.54 -14.88
C ASN A 129 -13.16 15.66 -14.89
N LYS A 130 -13.03 14.72 -13.95
CA LYS A 130 -11.88 13.82 -13.89
C LYS A 130 -11.87 12.84 -15.08
N ILE A 131 -10.68 12.57 -15.60
CA ILE A 131 -10.46 11.50 -16.56
C ILE A 131 -10.42 10.18 -15.79
N LEU A 132 -11.17 9.18 -16.28
CA LEU A 132 -11.18 7.86 -15.66
C LEU A 132 -9.81 7.20 -15.77
N PHE A 133 -9.41 6.44 -14.76
CA PHE A 133 -8.11 5.78 -14.69
C PHE A 133 -7.81 4.94 -15.95
N GLU A 134 -8.82 4.27 -16.48
CA GLU A 134 -8.72 3.41 -17.66
C GLU A 134 -8.39 4.19 -18.94
N ASN A 135 -8.68 5.50 -18.96
CA ASN A 135 -8.47 6.39 -20.12
C ASN A 135 -7.20 7.23 -19.98
N LEU A 136 -6.48 7.14 -18.84
CA LEU A 136 -5.23 7.86 -18.63
C LEU A 136 -4.09 7.24 -19.42
N THR A 137 -3.20 8.09 -19.95
CA THR A 137 -2.08 7.68 -20.81
C THR A 137 -0.92 7.13 -19.98
N PRO A 138 -0.58 5.82 -20.09
CA PRO A 138 0.49 5.22 -19.30
C PRO A 138 1.87 5.57 -19.87
N LEU A 139 2.78 5.96 -18.99
CA LEU A 139 4.19 6.23 -19.28
C LEU A 139 5.12 5.28 -18.50
N PHE A 140 6.35 5.16 -18.97
CA PHE A 140 7.42 4.60 -18.14
C PHE A 140 7.73 5.52 -16.96
N PRO A 141 8.18 4.98 -15.81
CA PRO A 141 8.70 5.78 -14.72
C PRO A 141 9.84 6.69 -15.18
N THR A 142 9.72 7.98 -14.86
CA THR A 142 10.73 9.01 -15.19
C THR A 142 11.18 9.78 -13.95
N GLN A 143 10.40 9.74 -12.88
CA GLN A 143 10.71 10.37 -11.62
C GLN A 143 11.07 9.31 -10.58
N ARG A 144 12.28 9.40 -10.06
CA ARG A 144 12.78 8.45 -9.05
C ARG A 144 12.15 8.71 -7.69
N LEU A 145 11.78 7.64 -7.00
CA LEU A 145 11.53 7.61 -5.57
C LEU A 145 12.87 7.33 -4.89
N VAL A 146 13.52 8.36 -4.37
CA VAL A 146 14.82 8.21 -3.69
C VAL A 146 14.62 7.51 -2.37
N MET A 147 15.34 6.42 -2.15
CA MET A 147 15.27 5.64 -0.92
C MET A 147 16.31 6.08 0.11
N GLU A 148 17.49 6.52 -0.31
CA GLU A 148 18.56 6.98 0.55
C GLU A 148 18.11 8.07 1.53
N LEU A 149 18.44 7.88 2.83
CA LEU A 149 18.13 8.84 3.90
C LEU A 149 19.30 9.76 4.24
N GLY A 150 20.51 9.40 3.84
CA GLY A 150 21.75 10.18 4.06
C GLY A 150 22.17 10.28 5.53
N ASN A 151 21.68 9.41 6.41
CA ASN A 151 21.97 9.45 7.84
C ASN A 151 23.08 8.47 8.28
N GLY A 152 23.54 7.59 7.38
CA GLY A 152 24.57 6.59 7.64
C GLY A 152 24.15 5.46 8.59
N SER A 153 22.84 5.30 8.87
CA SER A 153 22.33 4.21 9.69
C SER A 153 22.40 2.86 8.95
N THR A 154 22.26 1.77 9.70
CA THR A 154 22.17 0.42 9.12
C THR A 154 20.93 0.24 8.26
N GLU A 155 19.84 0.94 8.57
CA GLU A 155 18.60 0.96 7.78
C GLU A 155 18.83 1.65 6.43
N ASP A 156 19.59 2.73 6.42
CA ASP A 156 19.93 3.48 5.21
C ASP A 156 20.78 2.67 4.22
N LEU A 157 21.58 1.71 4.71
CA LEU A 157 22.35 0.82 3.82
C LEU A 157 21.44 0.06 2.85
N ALA A 158 20.31 -0.46 3.33
CA ALA A 158 19.34 -1.15 2.47
C ALA A 158 18.74 -0.21 1.42
N ALA A 159 18.37 0.99 1.83
CA ALA A 159 17.82 2.04 0.97
C ALA A 159 18.84 2.48 -0.10
N ARG A 160 20.09 2.69 0.29
CA ARG A 160 21.20 3.04 -0.60
C ARG A 160 21.49 1.95 -1.63
N VAL A 161 21.46 0.66 -1.23
CA VAL A 161 21.63 -0.46 -2.16
C VAL A 161 20.51 -0.49 -3.18
N ILE A 162 19.24 -0.29 -2.78
CA ILE A 162 18.12 -0.21 -3.73
C ILE A 162 18.38 0.88 -4.76
N ASP A 163 18.76 2.05 -4.30
CA ASP A 163 19.02 3.20 -5.16
C ASP A 163 20.12 2.97 -6.20
N LEU A 164 21.12 2.16 -5.89
CA LEU A 164 22.21 1.84 -6.80
C LEU A 164 21.89 0.67 -7.74
N ILE A 165 21.24 -0.37 -7.23
CA ILE A 165 21.12 -1.65 -7.94
C ILE A 165 19.76 -1.80 -8.62
N ALA A 166 18.69 -1.34 -7.99
CA ALA A 166 17.33 -1.50 -8.47
C ALA A 166 16.49 -0.26 -8.14
N PRO A 167 16.80 0.92 -8.74
CA PRO A 167 16.10 2.16 -8.45
C PRO A 167 14.61 2.04 -8.72
N ILE A 168 13.80 2.64 -7.87
CA ILE A 168 12.34 2.64 -7.96
C ILE A 168 11.88 4.00 -8.46
N GLY A 169 10.99 4.01 -9.45
CA GLY A 169 10.37 5.22 -9.96
C GLY A 169 8.87 5.30 -9.68
N LYS A 170 8.30 6.50 -9.72
CA LYS A 170 6.86 6.71 -9.67
C LYS A 170 6.20 6.01 -10.85
N GLY A 171 5.24 5.11 -10.56
CA GLY A 171 4.62 4.24 -11.57
C GLY A 171 5.30 2.87 -11.75
N GLN A 172 6.25 2.50 -10.91
CA GLN A 172 6.96 1.22 -11.00
C GLN A 172 6.08 0.03 -10.63
N ARG A 173 6.23 -1.07 -11.38
CA ARG A 173 5.73 -2.41 -11.01
C ARG A 173 6.89 -3.22 -10.45
N SER A 174 7.04 -3.18 -9.14
CA SER A 174 8.19 -3.77 -8.43
C SER A 174 7.83 -5.09 -7.78
N LEU A 175 8.65 -6.11 -8.00
CA LEU A 175 8.61 -7.37 -7.26
C LEU A 175 9.77 -7.43 -6.26
N LEU A 176 9.44 -7.55 -4.99
CA LEU A 176 10.37 -7.91 -3.93
C LEU A 176 10.30 -9.43 -3.74
N VAL A 177 11.24 -10.12 -4.36
CA VAL A 177 11.31 -11.59 -4.37
C VAL A 177 12.05 -12.06 -3.13
N ALA A 178 11.37 -12.81 -2.27
CA ALA A 178 11.92 -13.18 -0.96
C ALA A 178 11.68 -14.64 -0.62
N PRO A 179 12.75 -15.41 -0.31
CA PRO A 179 12.61 -16.67 0.37
C PRO A 179 12.25 -16.46 1.86
N PRO A 180 11.74 -17.49 2.55
CA PRO A 180 11.47 -17.39 3.98
C PRO A 180 12.70 -16.96 4.79
N LYS A 181 12.48 -16.08 5.80
CA LYS A 181 13.51 -15.59 6.74
C LYS A 181 14.63 -14.75 6.11
N ALA A 182 14.44 -14.17 4.94
CA ALA A 182 15.44 -13.33 4.27
C ALA A 182 15.38 -11.84 4.63
N GLY A 183 14.56 -11.42 5.59
CA GLY A 183 14.44 -10.02 6.02
C GLY A 183 13.43 -9.20 5.22
N LYS A 184 12.44 -9.85 4.59
CA LYS A 184 11.38 -9.23 3.78
C LYS A 184 10.66 -8.09 4.50
N THR A 185 10.15 -8.33 5.71
CA THR A 185 9.34 -7.37 6.47
C THR A 185 10.15 -6.13 6.84
N MET A 186 11.39 -6.31 7.31
CA MET A 186 12.30 -5.20 7.61
C MET A 186 12.58 -4.34 6.38
N LEU A 187 12.79 -4.97 5.22
CA LEU A 187 13.04 -4.23 3.99
C LEU A 187 11.81 -3.42 3.56
N LEU A 188 10.60 -3.97 3.69
CA LEU A 188 9.37 -3.23 3.42
C LEU A 188 9.19 -2.03 4.36
N GLN A 189 9.49 -2.18 5.65
CA GLN A 189 9.47 -1.09 6.62
C GLN A 189 10.48 0.01 6.23
N ASN A 190 11.69 -0.37 5.84
CA ASN A 190 12.71 0.58 5.40
C ASN A 190 12.28 1.33 4.13
N ILE A 191 11.69 0.64 3.15
CA ILE A 191 11.13 1.27 1.94
C ILE A 191 10.02 2.25 2.32
N ALA A 192 9.09 1.84 3.18
CA ALA A 192 8.00 2.70 3.65
C ALA A 192 8.53 3.97 4.34
N HIS A 193 9.54 3.82 5.20
CA HIS A 193 10.20 4.92 5.91
C HIS A 193 10.87 5.90 4.96
N SER A 194 11.61 5.37 3.98
CA SER A 194 12.29 6.16 2.95
C SER A 194 11.28 6.95 2.11
N ILE A 195 10.20 6.30 1.66
CA ILE A 195 9.16 6.97 0.85
C ILE A 195 8.52 8.11 1.65
N THR A 196 8.08 7.86 2.87
CA THR A 196 7.38 8.88 3.67
C THR A 196 8.26 10.04 4.09
N ARG A 197 9.57 9.81 4.22
CA ARG A 197 10.53 10.86 4.57
C ARG A 197 10.94 11.70 3.37
N ASN A 198 11.25 11.05 2.25
CA ASN A 198 11.81 11.71 1.07
C ASN A 198 10.73 12.24 0.10
N ASN A 199 9.51 11.67 0.16
CA ASN A 199 8.40 12.00 -0.74
C ASN A 199 7.11 12.19 0.09
N PRO A 200 7.00 13.23 0.92
CA PRO A 200 5.85 13.43 1.83
C PRO A 200 4.53 13.70 1.08
N GLU A 201 4.60 14.04 -0.20
CA GLU A 201 3.43 14.24 -1.07
C GLU A 201 2.78 12.93 -1.51
N VAL A 202 3.48 11.80 -1.37
CA VAL A 202 3.02 10.49 -1.83
C VAL A 202 2.03 9.87 -0.83
N PHE A 203 0.91 9.38 -1.33
CA PHE A 203 -0.02 8.57 -0.55
C PHE A 203 0.49 7.14 -0.44
N LEU A 204 0.98 6.78 0.74
CA LEU A 204 1.46 5.43 1.01
C LEU A 204 0.35 4.56 1.60
N ILE A 205 0.05 3.45 0.94
CA ILE A 205 -0.86 2.39 1.40
C ILE A 205 -0.06 1.11 1.58
N VAL A 206 -0.12 0.52 2.77
CA VAL A 206 0.44 -0.81 3.05
C VAL A 206 -0.71 -1.79 3.10
N LEU A 207 -0.71 -2.77 2.20
CA LEU A 207 -1.71 -3.81 2.10
C LEU A 207 -1.11 -5.15 2.53
N LEU A 208 -1.59 -5.67 3.66
CA LEU A 208 -1.14 -6.93 4.24
C LEU A 208 -2.23 -8.00 4.04
N ILE A 209 -1.91 -9.04 3.29
CA ILE A 209 -2.84 -10.12 2.94
C ILE A 209 -2.35 -11.45 3.53
N ASP A 210 -3.19 -12.08 4.34
CA ASP A 210 -2.90 -13.37 4.98
C ASP A 210 -1.63 -13.31 5.84
N GLU A 211 -1.37 -12.13 6.46
CA GLU A 211 -0.26 -11.93 7.39
C GLU A 211 -0.73 -12.11 8.84
N ARG A 212 0.23 -12.20 9.77
CA ARG A 212 -0.04 -12.40 11.18
C ARG A 212 -0.51 -11.12 11.86
N PRO A 213 -1.46 -11.16 12.82
CA PRO A 213 -1.94 -9.98 13.54
C PRO A 213 -0.82 -9.16 14.22
N GLU A 214 0.22 -9.83 14.76
CA GLU A 214 1.37 -9.17 15.36
C GLU A 214 2.20 -8.39 14.33
N GLU A 215 2.38 -8.90 13.10
CA GLU A 215 3.07 -8.20 12.01
C GLU A 215 2.26 -6.99 11.52
N VAL A 216 0.93 -7.11 11.49
CA VAL A 216 0.03 -5.98 11.19
C VAL A 216 0.18 -4.87 12.22
N THR A 217 0.15 -5.23 13.51
CA THR A 217 0.29 -4.26 14.61
C THR A 217 1.66 -3.57 14.57
N GLU A 218 2.73 -4.30 14.29
CA GLU A 218 4.06 -3.73 14.15
C GLU A 218 4.13 -2.73 12.98
N MET A 219 3.58 -3.11 11.82
CA MET A 219 3.53 -2.24 10.64
C MET A 219 2.74 -0.95 10.92
N GLN A 220 1.59 -1.05 11.61
CA GLN A 220 0.78 0.11 12.00
C GLN A 220 1.51 1.06 12.96
N ARG A 221 2.41 0.55 13.79
CA ARG A 221 3.18 1.35 14.75
C ARG A 221 4.42 2.00 14.13
N THR A 222 5.02 1.35 13.16
CA THR A 222 6.31 1.77 12.58
C THR A 222 6.15 2.61 11.31
N VAL A 223 5.13 2.37 10.52
CA VAL A 223 4.95 3.03 9.21
C VAL A 223 3.99 4.21 9.31
N ARG A 224 4.41 5.36 8.79
CA ARG A 224 3.55 6.54 8.59
C ARG A 224 2.85 6.43 7.25
N GLY A 225 1.75 5.69 7.21
CA GLY A 225 0.95 5.48 6.02
C GLY A 225 -0.38 4.83 6.41
N GLU A 226 -1.22 4.60 5.43
CA GLU A 226 -2.47 3.87 5.64
C GLU A 226 -2.18 2.36 5.61
N VAL A 227 -2.35 1.68 6.74
CA VAL A 227 -2.15 0.23 6.84
C VAL A 227 -3.51 -0.46 6.80
N VAL A 228 -3.72 -1.26 5.77
CA VAL A 228 -4.93 -2.05 5.53
C VAL A 228 -4.55 -3.51 5.54
N ALA A 229 -5.27 -4.33 6.29
CA ALA A 229 -4.91 -5.73 6.46
C ALA A 229 -6.12 -6.66 6.40
N SER A 230 -5.86 -7.88 5.94
CA SER A 230 -6.72 -9.04 6.15
C SER A 230 -5.83 -10.18 6.61
N THR A 231 -5.98 -10.56 7.88
CA THR A 231 -5.10 -11.50 8.58
C THR A 231 -5.41 -12.96 8.26
N PHE A 232 -4.50 -13.88 8.57
CA PHE A 232 -4.57 -15.29 8.17
C PHE A 232 -5.80 -16.04 8.73
N ASP A 233 -6.42 -15.53 9.78
CA ASP A 233 -7.65 -16.06 10.39
C ASP A 233 -8.94 -15.66 9.65
N GLU A 234 -8.84 -14.72 8.68
CA GLU A 234 -9.96 -14.31 7.86
C GLU A 234 -10.12 -15.19 6.60
N PRO A 235 -11.34 -15.34 6.07
CA PRO A 235 -11.57 -16.15 4.87
C PRO A 235 -10.97 -15.52 3.61
N PRO A 236 -10.60 -16.34 2.58
CA PRO A 236 -10.02 -15.84 1.33
C PRO A 236 -10.85 -14.78 0.60
N ALA A 237 -12.17 -14.85 0.68
CA ALA A 237 -13.06 -13.83 0.09
C ALA A 237 -12.83 -12.44 0.70
N ARG A 238 -12.44 -12.38 1.98
CA ARG A 238 -12.11 -11.14 2.67
C ARG A 238 -10.81 -10.55 2.15
N HIS A 239 -9.78 -11.38 1.92
CA HIS A 239 -8.52 -10.95 1.32
C HIS A 239 -8.74 -10.29 -0.04
N VAL A 240 -9.58 -10.90 -0.88
CA VAL A 240 -9.95 -10.36 -2.19
C VAL A 240 -10.69 -9.03 -2.06
N GLN A 241 -11.70 -8.95 -1.20
CA GLN A 241 -12.50 -7.73 -0.99
C GLN A 241 -11.62 -6.55 -0.56
N VAL A 242 -10.73 -6.75 0.40
CA VAL A 242 -9.83 -5.71 0.88
C VAL A 242 -8.89 -5.24 -0.22
N ALA A 243 -8.31 -6.16 -0.98
CA ALA A 243 -7.42 -5.81 -2.09
C ALA A 243 -8.16 -5.03 -3.19
N GLU A 244 -9.39 -5.40 -3.53
CA GLU A 244 -10.20 -4.68 -4.52
C GLU A 244 -10.55 -3.26 -4.03
N MET A 245 -10.87 -3.08 -2.76
CA MET A 245 -11.11 -1.74 -2.21
C MET A 245 -9.86 -0.87 -2.24
N VAL A 246 -8.69 -1.42 -1.90
CA VAL A 246 -7.42 -0.70 -1.94
C VAL A 246 -7.06 -0.25 -3.35
N ILE A 247 -7.17 -1.13 -4.35
CA ILE A 247 -6.81 -0.77 -5.73
C ILE A 247 -7.78 0.25 -6.32
N GLU A 248 -9.07 0.16 -6.02
CA GLU A 248 -10.05 1.15 -6.47
C GLU A 248 -9.81 2.51 -5.81
N LYS A 249 -9.50 2.55 -4.51
CA LYS A 249 -9.08 3.78 -3.83
C LYS A 249 -7.85 4.40 -4.48
N ALA A 250 -6.82 3.60 -4.73
CA ALA A 250 -5.60 4.08 -5.37
C ALA A 250 -5.87 4.68 -6.75
N LYS A 251 -6.68 4.01 -7.58
CA LYS A 251 -7.08 4.54 -8.89
C LYS A 251 -7.81 5.87 -8.78
N ARG A 252 -8.75 6.01 -7.81
CA ARG A 252 -9.47 7.28 -7.60
C ARG A 252 -8.54 8.42 -7.21
N LEU A 253 -7.55 8.17 -6.34
CA LEU A 253 -6.54 9.16 -5.98
C LEU A 253 -5.71 9.60 -7.20
N VAL A 254 -5.32 8.64 -8.04
CA VAL A 254 -4.55 8.93 -9.27
C VAL A 254 -5.36 9.74 -10.29
N GLU A 255 -6.68 9.51 -10.42
CA GLU A 255 -7.57 10.35 -11.24
C GLU A 255 -7.56 11.83 -10.78
N HIS A 256 -7.23 12.07 -9.52
CA HIS A 256 -7.01 13.39 -8.92
C HIS A 256 -5.53 13.82 -8.93
N LYS A 257 -4.73 13.25 -9.82
CA LYS A 257 -3.30 13.58 -10.03
C LYS A 257 -2.43 13.39 -8.79
N LYS A 258 -2.83 12.50 -7.88
CA LYS A 258 -2.01 12.16 -6.72
C LYS A 258 -1.02 11.05 -7.06
N ASP A 259 0.13 11.07 -6.43
CA ASP A 259 1.09 9.97 -6.48
C ASP A 259 0.77 8.97 -5.37
N VAL A 260 0.53 7.72 -5.73
CA VAL A 260 0.16 6.66 -4.81
C VAL A 260 1.19 5.54 -4.86
N VAL A 261 1.62 5.06 -3.70
CA VAL A 261 2.43 3.85 -3.57
C VAL A 261 1.69 2.82 -2.75
N ILE A 262 1.55 1.61 -3.29
CA ILE A 262 1.04 0.44 -2.58
C ILE A 262 2.20 -0.49 -2.28
N LEU A 263 2.44 -0.77 -0.99
CA LEU A 263 3.30 -1.87 -0.54
C LEU A 263 2.40 -3.07 -0.27
N LEU A 264 2.50 -4.12 -1.07
CA LEU A 264 1.67 -5.33 -0.95
C LEU A 264 2.48 -6.50 -0.38
N ASP A 265 2.11 -6.97 0.76
CA ASP A 265 2.65 -8.18 1.37
C ASP A 265 1.53 -9.22 1.59
N SER A 266 1.37 -10.23 0.74
CA SER A 266 2.12 -10.57 -0.47
C SER A 266 1.20 -10.81 -1.67
N ILE A 267 1.74 -10.61 -2.88
CA ILE A 267 1.03 -10.94 -4.12
C ILE A 267 0.79 -12.44 -4.25
N THR A 268 1.71 -13.28 -3.73
CA THR A 268 1.58 -14.73 -3.72
C THR A 268 0.35 -15.18 -2.95
N ARG A 269 0.14 -14.62 -1.75
CA ARG A 269 -1.01 -14.94 -0.91
C ARG A 269 -2.31 -14.38 -1.47
N LEU A 270 -2.26 -13.17 -2.05
CA LEU A 270 -3.41 -12.62 -2.76
C LEU A 270 -3.83 -13.49 -3.94
N ALA A 271 -2.87 -13.98 -4.73
CA ALA A 271 -3.14 -14.89 -5.85
C ALA A 271 -3.74 -16.22 -5.37
N ARG A 272 -3.26 -16.77 -4.25
CA ARG A 272 -3.86 -17.96 -3.61
C ARG A 272 -5.32 -17.71 -3.19
N ALA A 273 -5.60 -16.55 -2.61
CA ALA A 273 -6.96 -16.19 -2.21
C ALA A 273 -7.91 -16.12 -3.43
N TYR A 274 -7.46 -15.48 -4.51
CA TYR A 274 -8.23 -15.48 -5.76
C TYR A 274 -8.45 -16.89 -6.32
N ASN A 275 -7.43 -17.75 -6.26
CA ASN A 275 -7.55 -19.15 -6.72
C ASN A 275 -8.59 -19.93 -5.93
N THR A 276 -8.80 -19.60 -4.66
CA THR A 276 -9.80 -20.24 -3.80
C THR A 276 -11.20 -19.69 -4.05
N VAL A 277 -11.33 -18.40 -4.34
CA VAL A 277 -12.63 -17.70 -4.43
C VAL A 277 -13.26 -17.82 -5.84
N ILE A 278 -12.44 -17.94 -6.87
CA ILE A 278 -12.94 -17.98 -8.24
C ILE A 278 -13.71 -19.29 -8.51
N PRO A 279 -14.85 -19.24 -9.22
CA PRO A 279 -15.50 -20.47 -9.69
C PRO A 279 -14.55 -21.29 -10.56
N SER A 280 -14.48 -22.59 -10.33
CA SER A 280 -13.59 -23.48 -11.09
C SER A 280 -13.91 -23.42 -12.59
N SER A 281 -12.89 -23.13 -13.42
CA SER A 281 -13.00 -23.16 -14.88
C SER A 281 -12.99 -24.58 -15.47
N GLY A 282 -12.66 -25.57 -14.63
CA GLY A 282 -12.40 -26.93 -15.07
C GLY A 282 -11.04 -27.15 -15.73
N LYS A 283 -10.26 -26.08 -15.89
CA LYS A 283 -8.88 -26.11 -16.44
C LYS A 283 -7.89 -25.69 -15.36
N VAL A 284 -7.14 -26.65 -14.85
CA VAL A 284 -6.13 -26.43 -13.81
C VAL A 284 -4.75 -26.50 -14.42
N LEU A 285 -3.96 -25.44 -14.20
CA LEU A 285 -2.56 -25.36 -14.58
C LEU A 285 -1.67 -26.15 -13.60
N THR A 286 -0.41 -26.31 -13.93
CA THR A 286 0.59 -26.89 -13.02
C THR A 286 0.54 -26.20 -11.65
N GLY A 287 0.70 -26.97 -10.56
CA GLY A 287 0.65 -26.43 -9.20
C GLY A 287 -0.76 -26.19 -8.64
N GLY A 288 -1.83 -26.59 -9.32
CA GLY A 288 -3.21 -26.47 -8.82
C GLY A 288 -3.80 -25.06 -8.98
N VAL A 289 -3.27 -24.25 -9.90
CA VAL A 289 -3.78 -22.91 -10.21
C VAL A 289 -4.86 -23.00 -11.30
N ASP A 290 -6.06 -22.47 -11.02
CA ASP A 290 -7.11 -22.35 -12.05
C ASP A 290 -6.66 -21.39 -13.16
N ALA A 291 -6.98 -21.69 -14.41
CA ALA A 291 -6.55 -20.91 -15.57
C ALA A 291 -6.95 -19.42 -15.51
N HIS A 292 -8.07 -19.09 -14.85
CA HIS A 292 -8.56 -17.72 -14.69
C HIS A 292 -8.20 -17.06 -13.36
N ALA A 293 -7.61 -17.82 -12.40
CA ALA A 293 -7.35 -17.33 -11.05
C ALA A 293 -6.39 -16.13 -11.00
N LEU A 294 -5.44 -16.07 -11.93
CA LEU A 294 -4.40 -15.02 -11.92
C LEU A 294 -4.80 -13.76 -12.72
N GLU A 295 -5.92 -13.74 -13.41
CA GLU A 295 -6.33 -12.58 -14.21
C GLU A 295 -6.53 -11.33 -13.36
N ARG A 296 -7.29 -11.44 -12.25
CA ARG A 296 -7.54 -10.29 -11.34
C ARG A 296 -6.30 -9.83 -10.60
N PRO A 297 -5.48 -10.70 -9.97
CA PRO A 297 -4.22 -10.29 -9.37
C PRO A 297 -3.25 -9.66 -10.38
N LYS A 298 -3.19 -10.16 -11.62
CA LYS A 298 -2.40 -9.53 -12.68
C LYS A 298 -2.92 -8.14 -13.06
N ARG A 299 -4.24 -7.93 -13.11
CA ARG A 299 -4.82 -6.60 -13.31
C ARG A 299 -4.52 -5.66 -12.14
N PHE A 300 -4.55 -6.16 -10.91
CA PHE A 300 -4.15 -5.41 -9.73
C PHE A 300 -2.71 -4.92 -9.90
N PHE A 301 -1.75 -5.82 -10.09
CA PHE A 301 -0.33 -5.48 -10.21
C PHE A 301 -0.05 -4.68 -11.49
N GLY A 302 -0.70 -5.01 -12.59
CA GLY A 302 -0.59 -4.33 -13.87
C GLY A 302 -1.20 -2.92 -13.91
N ALA A 303 -1.96 -2.52 -12.88
CA ALA A 303 -2.48 -1.17 -12.77
C ALA A 303 -1.38 -0.14 -12.51
N ALA A 304 -0.25 -0.54 -11.93
CA ALA A 304 0.87 0.36 -11.67
C ALA A 304 1.42 0.98 -12.96
N ARG A 305 1.43 2.31 -13.00
CA ARG A 305 1.89 3.13 -14.13
C ARG A 305 2.18 4.56 -13.72
N ASN A 306 3.10 5.20 -14.40
CA ASN A 306 3.23 6.64 -14.44
C ASN A 306 2.26 7.21 -15.47
N ILE A 307 1.75 8.41 -15.31
CA ILE A 307 0.65 8.96 -16.09
C ILE A 307 1.02 10.32 -16.66
N GLU A 308 0.75 10.51 -17.97
CA GLU A 308 1.08 11.75 -18.69
C GLU A 308 0.29 12.94 -18.17
N GLU A 309 -1.00 12.74 -17.84
CA GLU A 309 -1.90 13.79 -17.34
C GLU A 309 -1.58 14.19 -15.88
N GLY A 310 -0.66 13.50 -15.23
CA GLY A 310 -0.20 13.72 -13.86
C GLY A 310 -0.71 12.66 -12.88
N GLY A 311 0.05 12.49 -11.80
CA GLY A 311 -0.14 11.41 -10.85
C GLY A 311 0.54 10.11 -11.26
N SER A 312 0.65 9.18 -10.35
CA SER A 312 1.23 7.86 -10.58
C SER A 312 0.68 6.80 -9.63
N LEU A 313 0.67 5.56 -10.06
CA LEU A 313 0.43 4.40 -9.21
C LEU A 313 1.66 3.51 -9.23
N THR A 314 2.34 3.41 -8.11
CA THR A 314 3.47 2.50 -7.88
C THR A 314 3.02 1.33 -7.04
N ILE A 315 3.36 0.10 -7.43
CA ILE A 315 3.08 -1.10 -6.64
C ILE A 315 4.38 -1.85 -6.39
N ILE A 316 4.73 -2.01 -5.12
CA ILE A 316 5.86 -2.82 -4.66
C ILE A 316 5.26 -4.04 -3.96
N ALA A 317 5.27 -5.17 -4.64
CA ALA A 317 4.64 -6.39 -4.16
C ALA A 317 5.68 -7.44 -3.77
N THR A 318 5.54 -8.07 -2.62
CA THR A 318 6.38 -9.20 -2.25
C THR A 318 5.90 -10.46 -2.94
N ALA A 319 6.84 -11.20 -3.52
CA ALA A 319 6.64 -12.52 -4.10
C ALA A 319 7.41 -13.56 -3.28
N LEU A 320 6.71 -14.57 -2.78
CA LEU A 320 7.30 -15.62 -1.96
C LEU A 320 7.85 -16.72 -2.85
N ILE A 321 9.11 -17.09 -2.63
CA ILE A 321 9.79 -18.17 -3.33
C ILE A 321 10.36 -19.19 -2.33
N GLU A 322 10.78 -20.35 -2.81
CA GLU A 322 11.37 -21.42 -1.97
C GLU A 322 10.50 -21.82 -0.79
N THR A 323 9.18 -21.78 -0.96
CA THR A 323 8.20 -22.17 0.06
C THR A 323 7.93 -23.68 0.08
N GLY A 324 8.45 -24.42 -0.90
CA GLY A 324 8.11 -25.82 -1.15
C GLY A 324 6.78 -26.03 -1.86
N SER A 325 6.07 -24.97 -2.22
CA SER A 325 4.78 -25.01 -2.94
C SER A 325 4.99 -24.81 -4.44
N LYS A 326 4.59 -25.79 -5.25
CA LYS A 326 4.57 -25.63 -6.73
C LYS A 326 3.61 -24.54 -7.19
N MET A 327 2.54 -24.27 -6.44
CA MET A 327 1.63 -23.17 -6.71
C MET A 327 2.36 -21.83 -6.65
N ASP A 328 3.20 -21.60 -5.64
CA ASP A 328 3.93 -20.35 -5.49
C ASP A 328 4.96 -20.15 -6.60
N GLU A 329 5.60 -21.22 -7.06
CA GLU A 329 6.52 -21.17 -8.20
C GLU A 329 5.79 -20.71 -9.47
N VAL A 330 4.60 -21.26 -9.76
CA VAL A 330 3.77 -20.85 -10.89
C VAL A 330 3.33 -19.40 -10.75
N ILE A 331 2.84 -19.01 -9.57
CA ILE A 331 2.43 -17.62 -9.30
C ILE A 331 3.62 -16.68 -9.54
N PHE A 332 4.80 -16.99 -9.00
CA PHE A 332 5.98 -16.14 -9.17
C PHE A 332 6.36 -15.97 -10.66
N GLU A 333 6.44 -17.06 -11.43
CA GLU A 333 6.79 -16.97 -12.87
C GLU A 333 5.78 -16.14 -13.67
N GLU A 334 4.49 -16.23 -13.33
CA GLU A 334 3.44 -15.44 -13.97
C GLU A 334 3.51 -13.93 -13.66
N PHE A 335 3.97 -13.55 -12.47
CA PHE A 335 4.16 -12.14 -12.09
C PHE A 335 5.48 -11.56 -12.53
N LYS A 336 6.54 -12.37 -12.61
CA LYS A 336 7.87 -11.97 -13.07
C LYS A 336 7.81 -11.33 -14.46
N GLY A 337 6.99 -11.88 -15.36
CA GLY A 337 6.77 -11.31 -16.69
C GLY A 337 6.01 -9.97 -16.70
N THR A 338 5.25 -9.67 -15.64
CA THR A 338 4.43 -8.45 -15.53
C THR A 338 5.22 -7.29 -14.88
N GLY A 339 6.16 -7.59 -14.00
CA GLY A 339 7.01 -6.60 -13.33
C GLY A 339 8.01 -5.93 -14.27
N ASN A 340 8.44 -4.72 -13.91
CA ASN A 340 9.49 -3.98 -14.61
C ASN A 340 10.66 -3.58 -13.68
N GLN A 341 10.66 -4.12 -12.46
CA GLN A 341 11.75 -3.98 -11.48
C GLN A 341 11.69 -5.15 -10.51
N GLU A 342 12.85 -5.69 -10.17
CA GLU A 342 12.97 -6.80 -9.23
C GLU A 342 14.04 -6.51 -8.17
N ILE A 343 13.68 -6.74 -6.92
CA ILE A 343 14.59 -6.78 -5.77
C ILE A 343 14.59 -8.23 -5.28
N ASN A 344 15.70 -8.93 -5.47
CA ASN A 344 15.82 -10.32 -5.09
C ASN A 344 16.58 -10.45 -3.77
N LEU A 345 15.96 -11.03 -2.76
CA LEU A 345 16.62 -11.48 -1.54
C LEU A 345 17.08 -12.92 -1.70
N ASP A 346 18.20 -13.26 -1.08
CA ASP A 346 18.84 -14.58 -1.21
C ASP A 346 18.95 -15.26 0.15
N ARG A 347 18.52 -16.52 0.18
CA ARG A 347 18.54 -17.34 1.40
C ARG A 347 19.95 -17.61 1.90
N LYS A 348 20.90 -17.90 0.99
CA LYS A 348 22.29 -18.22 1.37
C LYS A 348 22.98 -17.01 2.02
N ILE A 349 22.70 -15.80 1.52
CA ILE A 349 23.19 -14.55 2.09
C ILE A 349 22.60 -14.33 3.50
N ALA A 350 21.29 -14.55 3.66
CA ALA A 350 20.61 -14.42 4.94
C ALA A 350 21.09 -15.46 5.98
N GLU A 351 21.35 -16.69 5.57
CA GLU A 351 21.90 -17.76 6.42
C GLU A 351 23.29 -17.41 6.97
N LYS A 352 24.09 -16.65 6.20
CA LYS A 352 25.37 -16.08 6.66
C LYS A 352 25.22 -14.81 7.53
N ARG A 353 23.99 -14.39 7.83
CA ARG A 353 23.70 -13.19 8.61
C ARG A 353 24.20 -11.88 7.97
N VAL A 354 24.32 -11.86 6.65
CA VAL A 354 24.57 -10.64 5.89
C VAL A 354 23.26 -9.98 5.55
N PHE A 355 23.03 -8.74 6.03
CA PHE A 355 21.81 -7.98 5.80
C PHE A 355 22.14 -6.55 5.37
N PRO A 356 21.37 -5.99 4.40
CA PRO A 356 20.26 -6.62 3.66
C PRO A 356 20.74 -7.77 2.76
N ALA A 357 19.96 -8.85 2.70
CA ALA A 357 20.36 -10.07 1.99
C ALA A 357 20.09 -9.98 0.47
N PHE A 358 20.54 -8.91 -0.16
CA PHE A 358 20.35 -8.64 -1.58
C PHE A 358 21.17 -9.56 -2.49
N ASN A 359 20.51 -10.17 -3.46
CA ASN A 359 21.18 -10.73 -4.60
C ASN A 359 21.35 -9.66 -5.69
N ILE A 360 22.52 -9.04 -5.75
CA ILE A 360 22.82 -7.92 -6.65
C ILE A 360 22.67 -8.33 -8.12
N LYS A 361 23.07 -9.57 -8.48
CA LYS A 361 23.05 -10.04 -9.86
C LYS A 361 21.63 -10.28 -10.40
N LYS A 362 20.69 -10.65 -9.52
CA LYS A 362 19.30 -10.94 -9.88
C LYS A 362 18.40 -9.71 -9.75
N SER A 363 18.87 -8.64 -9.10
CA SER A 363 18.12 -7.42 -8.88
C SER A 363 18.38 -6.40 -9.97
N GLY A 364 17.36 -5.61 -10.31
CA GLY A 364 17.52 -4.53 -11.30
C GLY A 364 16.21 -3.91 -11.74
N THR A 365 16.31 -2.80 -12.44
CA THR A 365 15.18 -2.03 -12.99
C THR A 365 15.27 -1.96 -14.50
N ARG A 366 14.16 -2.24 -15.20
CA ARG A 366 14.08 -2.02 -16.64
C ARG A 366 14.00 -0.52 -16.92
N ARG A 367 14.77 -0.06 -17.92
CA ARG A 367 14.84 1.35 -18.33
C ARG A 367 15.35 2.27 -17.20
N GLU A 368 16.32 1.77 -16.42
CA GLU A 368 16.94 2.55 -15.31
C GLU A 368 17.58 3.87 -15.79
N GLU A 369 17.95 3.95 -17.07
CA GLU A 369 18.46 5.17 -17.71
C GLU A 369 17.46 6.35 -17.69
N ARG A 370 16.17 6.09 -17.42
CA ARG A 370 15.15 7.13 -17.25
C ARG A 370 15.04 7.65 -15.82
N LEU A 371 15.63 6.94 -14.85
CA LEU A 371 15.57 7.23 -13.42
C LEU A 371 16.89 7.79 -12.87
N MET A 372 17.97 7.69 -13.62
CA MET A 372 19.30 8.13 -13.21
C MET A 372 19.86 9.16 -14.18
N SER A 373 20.74 10.03 -13.66
CA SER A 373 21.57 10.88 -14.52
C SER A 373 22.56 10.04 -15.34
N GLU A 374 23.03 10.55 -16.48
CA GLU A 374 24.04 9.83 -17.27
C GLU A 374 25.33 9.55 -16.48
N ASP A 375 25.73 10.46 -15.61
CA ASP A 375 26.93 10.29 -14.78
C ASP A 375 26.74 9.21 -13.72
N ASP A 376 25.58 9.17 -13.04
CA ASP A 376 25.30 8.14 -12.05
C ASP A 376 25.15 6.78 -12.72
N LEU A 377 24.51 6.72 -13.88
CA LEU A 377 24.40 5.49 -14.66
C LEU A 377 25.76 4.91 -15.03
N LYS A 378 26.71 5.75 -15.48
CA LYS A 378 28.10 5.34 -15.77
C LYS A 378 28.80 4.78 -14.51
N LYS A 379 28.63 5.45 -13.36
CA LYS A 379 29.19 4.99 -12.07
C LYS A 379 28.61 3.63 -11.66
N VAL A 380 27.29 3.46 -11.76
CA VAL A 380 26.61 2.20 -11.46
C VAL A 380 27.06 1.07 -12.40
N TRP A 381 27.25 1.34 -13.67
CA TRP A 381 27.76 0.35 -14.62
C TRP A 381 29.19 -0.09 -14.30
N ILE A 382 30.07 0.84 -13.89
CA ILE A 382 31.42 0.51 -13.41
C ILE A 382 31.33 -0.36 -12.16
N LEU A 383 30.48 0.01 -11.20
CA LEU A 383 30.26 -0.77 -9.98
C LEU A 383 29.79 -2.21 -10.31
N ARG A 384 28.82 -2.35 -11.21
CA ARG A 384 28.35 -3.69 -11.64
C ARG A 384 29.45 -4.52 -12.31
N LYS A 385 30.33 -3.91 -13.11
CA LYS A 385 31.50 -4.60 -13.68
C LYS A 385 32.45 -5.11 -12.61
N ILE A 386 32.63 -4.39 -11.51
CA ILE A 386 33.46 -4.82 -10.38
C ILE A 386 32.81 -6.00 -9.63
N LEU A 387 31.50 -5.92 -9.41
CA LEU A 387 30.75 -6.91 -8.63
C LEU A 387 30.44 -8.19 -9.41
N HIS A 388 30.37 -8.14 -10.74
CA HIS A 388 29.94 -9.26 -11.59
C HIS A 388 30.81 -10.52 -11.47
N PRO A 389 32.16 -10.44 -11.40
CA PRO A 389 33.02 -11.66 -11.27
C PRO A 389 32.95 -12.28 -9.87
N MET A 390 32.47 -11.57 -8.84
CA MET A 390 32.35 -12.08 -7.47
C MET A 390 31.16 -13.06 -7.37
N ASP A 391 31.19 -14.00 -6.42
CA ASP A 391 29.98 -14.75 -6.08
C ASP A 391 28.92 -13.85 -5.40
N GLU A 392 27.69 -14.34 -5.24
CA GLU A 392 26.58 -13.53 -4.73
C GLU A 392 26.84 -12.98 -3.32
N ILE A 393 27.52 -13.77 -2.48
CA ILE A 393 27.82 -13.40 -1.09
C ILE A 393 28.95 -12.39 -1.04
N ALA A 394 30.05 -12.68 -1.73
CA ALA A 394 31.19 -11.78 -1.79
C ALA A 394 30.84 -10.42 -2.39
N ALA A 395 29.93 -10.38 -3.39
CA ALA A 395 29.50 -9.15 -4.03
C ALA A 395 28.75 -8.24 -3.05
N ILE A 396 27.80 -8.79 -2.28
CA ILE A 396 27.03 -7.96 -1.32
C ILE A 396 27.89 -7.56 -0.10
N GLU A 397 28.75 -8.47 0.42
CA GLU A 397 29.67 -8.16 1.50
C GLU A 397 30.62 -7.01 1.11
N PHE A 398 31.26 -7.13 -0.06
CA PHE A 398 32.12 -6.07 -0.59
C PHE A 398 31.39 -4.71 -0.70
N LEU A 399 30.17 -4.71 -1.27
CA LEU A 399 29.40 -3.50 -1.43
C LEU A 399 29.06 -2.87 -0.07
N LEU A 400 28.54 -3.66 0.85
CA LEU A 400 28.15 -3.17 2.17
C LEU A 400 29.34 -2.64 2.97
N ASP A 401 30.48 -3.31 2.93
CA ASP A 401 31.69 -2.87 3.64
C ASP A 401 32.17 -1.52 3.13
N LYS A 402 32.16 -1.32 1.82
CA LYS A 402 32.51 -0.02 1.22
C LYS A 402 31.47 1.07 1.51
N MET A 403 30.21 0.73 1.54
CA MET A 403 29.14 1.69 1.84
C MET A 403 29.11 2.11 3.32
N ARG A 404 29.56 1.25 4.26
CA ARG A 404 29.67 1.60 5.68
C ARG A 404 30.70 2.70 5.96
N GLU A 405 31.70 2.87 5.09
CA GLU A 405 32.70 3.93 5.20
C GLU A 405 32.15 5.32 4.83
N THR A 406 30.93 5.41 4.28
CA THR A 406 30.32 6.62 3.72
C THR A 406 28.87 6.77 4.15
N LYS A 407 28.34 8.00 4.17
CA LYS A 407 26.95 8.28 4.55
C LYS A 407 26.00 8.30 3.37
N THR A 408 26.48 8.69 2.19
CA THR A 408 25.66 8.85 0.99
C THR A 408 26.25 8.06 -0.19
N ASN A 409 25.42 7.84 -1.23
CA ASN A 409 25.87 7.19 -2.45
C ASN A 409 26.83 8.05 -3.24
N ASP A 410 26.72 9.38 -3.15
CA ASP A 410 27.69 10.31 -3.77
C ASP A 410 29.06 10.21 -3.11
N GLU A 411 29.11 10.23 -1.76
CA GLU A 411 30.35 10.00 -1.02
C GLU A 411 30.99 8.64 -1.33
N PHE A 412 30.15 7.59 -1.47
CA PHE A 412 30.59 6.25 -1.84
C PHE A 412 31.28 6.27 -3.23
N PHE A 413 30.67 6.86 -4.24
CA PHE A 413 31.26 6.96 -5.56
C PHE A 413 32.54 7.84 -5.59
N ASP A 414 32.59 8.90 -4.81
CA ASP A 414 33.79 9.72 -4.70
C ASP A 414 34.95 9.00 -4.01
N SER A 415 34.64 8.13 -3.03
CA SER A 415 35.65 7.28 -2.39
C SER A 415 36.28 6.27 -3.35
N MET A 416 35.49 5.79 -4.33
CA MET A 416 35.96 4.84 -5.36
C MET A 416 36.90 5.50 -6.41
N LYS A 417 36.78 6.82 -6.63
CA LYS A 417 37.66 7.55 -7.56
C LYS A 417 39.06 7.82 -7.00
N ARG A 418 39.21 7.78 -5.66
CA ARG A 418 40.46 8.14 -4.95
C ARG A 418 41.42 6.96 -4.77
N LYS A 419 41.07 5.77 -5.25
CA LYS A 419 41.89 4.58 -5.28
C LYS A 419 42.17 4.12 -6.72
#